data_dacf9925458a0da7e2f01f0bacef390e
#
_entry.id   dacf9925458a0da7e2f01f0bacef390e
#
_cell.length_a   1.000
_cell.length_b   1.000
_cell.length_c   1.000
_cell.angle_alpha   90.00
_cell.angle_beta   90.00
_cell.angle_gamma   90.00
#
_symmetry.space_group_name_H-M   'P 1'
#
loop_
_entity.id
_entity.type
_entity.pdbx_description
1 polymer ?
#
loop_
_entity_poly.entity_id
_entity_poly.type
_entity_poly.pdbx_seq_one_letter_code
_entity_poly.pdbx_strand_id
1 'polypeptide(L)'
;MTKKIAVLTGAGISTSAGIPDFRGPDGVWTKHPDQMSVYDIDLFLRNKEDREYSWRWQKESPVWTAQPGTAHKALVKLEQAGMLTLLATQNFDALHEKAGNSDNVIVNLHGTIGTSHCMKCHQ
;
A
#
# COMPACT_ATOMS: atom_id res chain seq x y z
N MET A 1 28.30 -17.19 5.59
CA MET A 1 26.87 -17.30 5.17
C MET A 1 26.19 -15.94 5.27
N THR A 2 25.67 -15.44 4.19
CA THR A 2 24.88 -14.20 4.21
C THR A 2 23.49 -14.51 4.82
N LYS A 3 23.10 -13.78 5.86
CA LYS A 3 21.77 -13.94 6.47
C LYS A 3 20.70 -13.59 5.45
N LYS A 4 19.65 -14.39 5.37
CA LYS A 4 18.47 -14.16 4.53
C LYS A 4 17.34 -13.59 5.40
N ILE A 5 16.66 -12.57 4.89
CA ILE A 5 15.66 -11.80 5.61
C ILE A 5 14.38 -11.79 4.79
N ALA A 6 13.26 -12.13 5.43
CA ALA A 6 11.93 -11.86 4.94
C ALA A 6 11.34 -10.71 5.78
N VAL A 7 10.69 -9.76 5.13
CA VAL A 7 10.13 -8.57 5.77
C VAL A 7 8.63 -8.50 5.48
N LEU A 8 7.86 -8.18 6.52
CA LEU A 8 6.45 -7.81 6.39
C LEU A 8 6.28 -6.34 6.75
N THR A 9 5.66 -5.56 5.88
CA THR A 9 5.38 -4.14 6.12
C THR A 9 3.87 -3.85 6.14
N GLY A 10 3.50 -2.82 6.87
CA GLY A 10 2.16 -2.28 6.95
C GLY A 10 2.18 -0.75 6.90
N ALA A 11 1.02 -0.11 7.07
CA ALA A 11 0.83 1.33 6.87
C ALA A 11 1.81 2.22 7.67
N GLY A 12 2.29 1.76 8.82
CA GLY A 12 3.24 2.51 9.65
C GLY A 12 4.56 2.85 8.96
N ILE A 13 5.02 2.08 7.97
CA ILE A 13 6.25 2.39 7.23
C ILE A 13 6.10 3.62 6.33
N SER A 14 4.87 3.96 5.95
CA SER A 14 4.54 5.04 5.01
C SER A 14 4.11 6.34 5.69
N THR A 15 3.95 6.36 7.02
CA THR A 15 3.53 7.56 7.76
C THR A 15 4.52 8.71 7.63
N SER A 16 5.82 8.43 7.67
CA SER A 16 6.86 9.42 7.43
C SER A 16 6.92 9.94 5.98
N ALA A 17 6.27 9.26 5.05
CA ALA A 17 6.12 9.68 3.66
C ALA A 17 4.85 10.53 3.42
N GLY A 18 4.11 10.85 4.49
CA GLY A 18 2.89 11.66 4.43
C GLY A 18 1.61 10.86 4.14
N ILE A 19 1.67 9.53 4.15
CA ILE A 19 0.50 8.67 4.01
C ILE A 19 0.05 8.25 5.42
N PRO A 20 -1.15 8.66 5.88
CA PRO A 20 -1.62 8.28 7.20
C PRO A 20 -1.85 6.76 7.29
N ASP A 21 -1.60 6.20 8.46
CA ASP A 21 -2.01 4.84 8.76
C ASP A 21 -3.54 4.76 9.01
N PHE A 22 -4.06 3.58 9.37
CA PHE A 22 -5.50 3.40 9.57
C PHE A 22 -5.94 3.59 11.01
N ARG A 23 -5.17 3.08 11.99
CA ARG A 23 -5.57 2.95 13.40
C ARG A 23 -4.69 3.69 14.38
N GLY A 24 -3.62 4.33 13.92
CA GLY A 24 -2.76 5.17 14.76
C GLY A 24 -3.50 6.41 15.27
N PRO A 25 -2.88 7.22 16.14
CA PRO A 25 -3.50 8.44 16.68
C PRO A 25 -3.98 9.41 15.60
N ASP A 26 -3.27 9.45 14.47
CA ASP A 26 -3.59 10.26 13.30
C ASP A 26 -4.17 9.43 12.12
N GLY A 27 -4.52 8.19 12.38
CA GLY A 27 -4.99 7.24 11.38
C GLY A 27 -6.34 7.61 10.78
N VAL A 28 -6.55 7.20 9.54
CA VAL A 28 -7.76 7.52 8.75
C VAL A 28 -9.03 7.08 9.49
N TRP A 29 -9.06 5.86 10.00
CA TRP A 29 -10.24 5.34 10.71
C TRP A 29 -10.40 5.89 12.12
N THR A 30 -9.31 6.36 12.73
CA THR A 30 -9.37 7.03 14.03
C THR A 30 -10.03 8.41 13.89
N LYS A 31 -9.68 9.16 12.85
CA LYS A 31 -10.23 10.50 12.59
C LYS A 31 -11.56 10.47 11.84
N HIS A 32 -11.75 9.48 10.96
CA HIS A 32 -12.89 9.36 10.06
C HIS A 32 -13.45 7.93 10.06
N PRO A 33 -14.08 7.47 11.14
CA PRO A 33 -14.60 6.11 11.24
C PRO A 33 -15.70 5.81 10.20
N ASP A 34 -16.39 6.83 9.71
CA ASP A 34 -17.37 6.77 8.63
C ASP A 34 -16.75 6.37 7.27
N GLN A 35 -15.46 6.59 7.08
CA GLN A 35 -14.76 6.25 5.84
C GLN A 35 -14.32 4.77 5.74
N MET A 36 -14.60 3.95 6.75
CA MET A 36 -14.27 2.52 6.69
C MET A 36 -14.94 1.80 5.51
N SER A 37 -16.12 2.26 5.10
CA SER A 37 -16.87 1.72 3.97
C SER A 37 -16.12 1.83 2.62
N VAL A 38 -15.20 2.79 2.47
CA VAL A 38 -14.37 2.94 1.25
C VAL A 38 -13.55 1.68 0.95
N TYR A 39 -13.20 0.94 1.99
CA TYR A 39 -12.36 -0.26 1.93
C TYR A 39 -13.18 -1.55 1.93
N ASP A 40 -14.51 -1.46 1.89
CA ASP A 40 -15.41 -2.61 1.88
C ASP A 40 -15.74 -2.99 0.42
N ILE A 41 -15.25 -4.15 0.00
CA ILE A 41 -15.45 -4.63 -1.37
C ILE A 41 -16.93 -4.94 -1.67
N ASP A 42 -17.68 -5.39 -0.68
CA ASP A 42 -19.11 -5.71 -0.87
C ASP A 42 -19.92 -4.44 -1.11
N LEU A 43 -19.64 -3.37 -0.37
CA LEU A 43 -20.27 -2.06 -0.60
C LEU A 43 -19.88 -1.49 -1.95
N PHE A 44 -18.61 -1.55 -2.31
CA PHE A 44 -18.09 -1.13 -3.61
C PHE A 44 -18.82 -1.85 -4.78
N LEU A 45 -19.06 -3.14 -4.66
CA LEU A 45 -19.69 -3.92 -5.73
C LEU A 45 -21.20 -3.68 -5.83
N ARG A 46 -21.90 -3.51 -4.69
CA ARG A 46 -23.35 -3.43 -4.64
C ARG A 46 -23.90 -2.01 -4.81
N ASN A 47 -23.19 -1.01 -4.31
CA ASN A 47 -23.69 0.37 -4.25
C ASN A 47 -22.89 1.29 -5.19
N LYS A 48 -23.59 1.96 -6.09
CA LYS A 48 -23.00 2.88 -7.05
C LYS A 48 -22.35 4.10 -6.34
N GLU A 49 -23.02 4.62 -5.33
CA GLU A 49 -22.54 5.82 -4.60
C GLU A 49 -21.25 5.53 -3.84
N ASP A 50 -21.18 4.38 -3.14
CA ASP A 50 -19.96 3.95 -2.45
C ASP A 50 -18.80 3.71 -3.43
N ARG A 51 -19.11 3.14 -4.61
CA ARG A 51 -18.13 2.94 -5.67
C ARG A 51 -17.58 4.25 -6.22
N GLU A 52 -18.45 5.23 -6.51
CA GLU A 52 -18.05 6.56 -6.98
C GLU A 52 -17.24 7.30 -5.93
N TYR A 53 -17.62 7.18 -4.65
CA TYR A 53 -16.89 7.75 -3.53
C TYR A 53 -15.49 7.11 -3.39
N SER A 54 -15.40 5.79 -3.46
CA SER A 54 -14.12 5.06 -3.41
C SER A 54 -13.18 5.48 -4.55
N TRP A 55 -13.68 5.59 -5.79
CA TRP A 55 -12.87 6.04 -6.91
C TRP A 55 -12.39 7.49 -6.76
N ARG A 56 -13.23 8.37 -6.23
CA ARG A 56 -12.85 9.76 -5.95
C ARG A 56 -11.76 9.83 -4.89
N TRP A 57 -11.94 9.08 -3.81
CA TRP A 57 -10.95 8.97 -2.74
C TRP A 57 -9.60 8.47 -3.27
N GLN A 58 -9.59 7.42 -4.09
CA GLN A 58 -8.36 6.91 -4.70
C GLN A 58 -7.69 7.95 -5.60
N LYS A 59 -8.45 8.64 -6.42
CA LYS A 59 -7.95 9.69 -7.32
C LYS A 59 -7.28 10.84 -6.56
N GLU A 60 -7.84 11.21 -5.42
CA GLU A 60 -7.36 12.32 -4.58
C GLU A 60 -6.33 11.90 -3.53
N SER A 61 -5.98 10.63 -3.50
CA SER A 61 -5.09 10.06 -2.49
C SER A 61 -3.69 10.70 -2.52
N PRO A 62 -3.11 11.03 -1.35
CA PRO A 62 -1.73 11.50 -1.24
C PRO A 62 -0.69 10.49 -1.73
N VAL A 63 -1.06 9.23 -1.90
CA VAL A 63 -0.22 8.16 -2.42
C VAL A 63 0.42 8.54 -3.77
N TRP A 64 -0.30 9.26 -4.63
CA TRP A 64 0.20 9.61 -5.97
C TRP A 64 1.42 10.52 -5.94
N THR A 65 1.51 11.40 -4.97
CA THR A 65 2.59 12.38 -4.84
C THR A 65 3.64 11.99 -3.79
N ALA A 66 3.32 11.03 -2.92
CA ALA A 66 4.21 10.58 -1.86
C ALA A 66 5.55 10.06 -2.39
N GLN A 67 6.60 10.30 -1.65
CA GLN A 67 7.95 9.82 -1.93
C GLN A 67 8.38 8.79 -0.88
N PRO A 68 9.13 7.75 -1.29
CA PRO A 68 9.62 6.74 -0.37
C PRO A 68 10.45 7.35 0.77
N GLY A 69 10.13 6.98 1.99
CA GLY A 69 10.87 7.38 3.18
C GLY A 69 12.16 6.59 3.36
N THR A 70 12.90 6.93 4.42
CA THR A 70 14.19 6.29 4.76
C THR A 70 14.06 4.78 4.98
N ALA A 71 12.95 4.33 5.59
CA ALA A 71 12.70 2.90 5.81
C ALA A 71 12.54 2.12 4.50
N HIS A 72 11.81 2.67 3.51
CA HIS A 72 11.71 2.06 2.18
C HIS A 72 13.10 1.94 1.52
N LYS A 73 13.89 3.00 1.56
CA LYS A 73 15.25 3.02 0.99
C LYS A 73 16.21 2.06 1.72
N ALA A 74 16.00 1.82 3.02
CA ALA A 74 16.78 0.82 3.75
C ALA A 74 16.51 -0.61 3.25
N LEU A 75 15.26 -0.93 2.90
CA LEU A 75 14.91 -2.23 2.33
C LEU A 75 15.52 -2.45 0.93
N VAL A 76 15.64 -1.40 0.13
CA VAL A 76 16.40 -1.46 -1.13
C VAL A 76 17.86 -1.82 -0.89
N LYS A 77 18.51 -1.21 0.13
CA LYS A 77 19.88 -1.56 0.46
C LYS A 77 20.05 -3.01 0.93
N LEU A 78 19.07 -3.54 1.68
CA LEU A 78 19.06 -4.95 2.07
C LEU A 78 18.94 -5.89 0.86
N GLU A 79 18.14 -5.51 -0.12
CA GLU A 79 18.02 -6.27 -1.37
C GLU A 79 19.33 -6.23 -2.17
N GLN A 80 19.92 -5.04 -2.35
CA GLN A 80 21.19 -4.86 -3.05
C GLN A 80 22.35 -5.63 -2.38
N ALA A 81 22.30 -5.78 -1.05
CA ALA A 81 23.24 -6.60 -0.30
C ALA A 81 22.97 -8.11 -0.44
N GLY A 82 21.96 -8.53 -1.20
CA GLY A 82 21.54 -9.92 -1.37
C GLY A 82 20.96 -10.57 -0.11
N MET A 83 20.54 -9.75 0.84
CA MET A 83 19.97 -10.21 2.12
C MET A 83 18.47 -10.34 2.08
N LEU A 84 17.76 -9.44 1.41
CA LEU A 84 16.29 -9.46 1.31
C LEU A 84 15.85 -10.52 0.32
N THR A 85 15.04 -11.49 0.78
CA THR A 85 14.51 -12.58 -0.07
C THR A 85 13.02 -12.47 -0.31
N LEU A 86 12.31 -11.76 0.57
CA LEU A 86 10.87 -11.53 0.48
C LEU A 86 10.54 -10.21 1.17
N LEU A 87 9.76 -9.39 0.48
CA LEU A 87 9.16 -8.17 1.01
C LEU A 87 7.64 -8.27 0.80
N ALA A 88 6.94 -8.81 1.79
CA ALA A 88 5.48 -8.84 1.79
C ALA A 88 4.96 -7.51 2.34
N THR A 89 4.06 -6.86 1.63
CA THR A 89 3.45 -5.61 2.08
C THR A 89 1.93 -5.68 2.11
N GLN A 90 1.34 -5.15 3.17
CA GLN A 90 -0.09 -4.90 3.26
C GLN A 90 -0.48 -3.56 2.62
N ASN A 91 0.51 -2.73 2.27
CA ASN A 91 0.28 -1.43 1.69
C ASN A 91 0.00 -1.56 0.19
N PHE A 92 -0.89 -0.70 -0.30
CA PHE A 92 -1.20 -0.57 -1.72
C PHE A 92 -0.57 0.69 -2.35
N ASP A 93 0.32 1.38 -1.63
CA ASP A 93 0.90 2.68 -1.99
C ASP A 93 2.03 2.62 -3.03
N ALA A 94 2.51 1.43 -3.37
CA ALA A 94 3.60 1.19 -4.31
C ALA A 94 4.92 1.91 -3.96
N LEU A 95 5.12 2.30 -2.68
CA LEU A 95 6.34 3.01 -2.28
C LEU A 95 7.57 2.12 -2.22
N HIS A 96 7.44 0.81 -2.08
CA HIS A 96 8.58 -0.11 -2.17
C HIS A 96 9.12 -0.18 -3.60
N GLU A 97 8.24 -0.32 -4.58
CA GLU A 97 8.58 -0.28 -6.01
C GLU A 97 9.17 1.09 -6.37
N LYS A 98 8.55 2.17 -5.93
CA LYS A 98 9.02 3.54 -6.16
C LYS A 98 10.37 3.82 -5.49
N ALA A 99 10.69 3.14 -4.40
CA ALA A 99 11.99 3.22 -3.73
C ALA A 99 13.09 2.51 -4.53
N GLY A 100 12.73 1.50 -5.33
CA GLY A 100 13.63 0.72 -6.16
C GLY A 100 13.79 -0.75 -5.75
N ASN A 101 12.92 -1.29 -4.90
CA ASN A 101 12.85 -2.74 -4.71
C ASN A 101 12.32 -3.40 -5.98
N SER A 102 12.87 -4.55 -6.35
CA SER A 102 12.45 -5.28 -7.55
C SER A 102 11.16 -6.08 -7.32
N ASP A 103 10.39 -6.27 -8.40
CA ASP A 103 9.16 -7.07 -8.38
C ASP A 103 9.41 -8.54 -7.96
N ASN A 104 10.65 -9.01 -8.09
CA ASN A 104 11.04 -10.37 -7.71
C ASN A 104 10.99 -10.62 -6.19
N VAL A 105 11.09 -9.59 -5.38
CA VAL A 105 11.08 -9.72 -3.91
C VAL A 105 9.79 -9.19 -3.29
N ILE A 106 9.02 -8.37 -4.02
CA ILE A 106 7.79 -7.75 -3.50
C ILE A 106 6.59 -8.68 -3.68
N VAL A 107 5.78 -8.80 -2.62
CA VAL A 107 4.45 -9.42 -2.66
C VAL A 107 3.43 -8.42 -2.10
N ASN A 108 2.56 -7.92 -2.94
CA ASN A 108 1.48 -7.00 -2.59
C ASN A 108 0.27 -7.81 -2.08
N LEU A 109 0.12 -7.93 -0.76
CA LEU A 109 -0.91 -8.75 -0.12
C LEU A 109 -2.34 -8.22 -0.35
N HIS A 110 -2.49 -6.92 -0.53
CA HIS A 110 -3.79 -6.24 -0.74
C HIS A 110 -3.88 -5.56 -2.11
N GLY A 111 -3.03 -5.96 -3.05
CA GLY A 111 -2.94 -5.30 -4.36
C GLY A 111 -2.19 -3.97 -4.33
N THR A 112 -2.36 -3.16 -5.36
CA THR A 112 -1.70 -1.87 -5.52
C THR A 112 -2.66 -0.83 -6.09
N ILE A 113 -2.53 0.41 -5.68
CA ILE A 113 -3.37 1.52 -6.17
C ILE A 113 -3.15 1.82 -7.67
N GLY A 114 -2.01 1.41 -8.20
CA GLY A 114 -1.62 1.66 -9.59
C GLY A 114 -2.34 0.79 -10.62
N THR A 115 -3.06 -0.24 -10.20
CA THR A 115 -3.74 -1.18 -11.10
C THR A 115 -5.20 -1.38 -10.71
N SER A 116 -6.03 -1.63 -11.71
CA SER A 116 -7.40 -2.07 -11.53
C SER A 116 -7.72 -3.17 -12.53
N HIS A 117 -8.68 -4.01 -12.21
CA HIS A 117 -9.13 -5.05 -13.13
C HIS A 117 -10.65 -5.15 -13.11
N CYS A 118 -11.22 -5.61 -14.20
CA CYS A 118 -12.63 -5.86 -14.30
C CYS A 118 -13.01 -7.12 -13.52
N MET A 119 -13.91 -7.01 -12.54
CA MET A 119 -14.38 -8.16 -11.75
C MET A 119 -15.13 -9.22 -12.57
N LYS A 120 -15.56 -8.87 -13.79
CA LYS A 120 -16.30 -9.80 -14.68
C LYS A 120 -15.38 -10.53 -15.66
N CYS A 121 -14.43 -9.84 -16.29
CA CYS A 121 -13.56 -10.42 -17.32
C CYS A 121 -12.09 -10.49 -16.92
N HIS A 122 -11.74 -9.97 -15.76
CA HIS A 122 -10.39 -9.97 -15.18
C HIS A 122 -9.30 -9.26 -16.02
N GLN A 123 -9.71 -8.40 -16.95
CA GLN A 123 -8.80 -7.50 -17.68
C GLN A 123 -8.49 -6.26 -16.87
#